data_2ecbd7feff9fae50de483af0fc2e16f3
#
_entry.id   2ecbd7feff9fae50de483af0fc2e16f3
#
_cell.length_a   1.000
_cell.length_b   1.000
_cell.length_c   1.000
_cell.angle_alpha   90.00
_cell.angle_beta   90.00
_cell.angle_gamma   90.00
#
_symmetry.space_group_name_H-M   'P 1'
#
loop_
_entity.id
_entity.type
_entity.pdbx_description
1 polymer ?
#
loop_
_entity_poly.entity_id
_entity_poly.type
_entity_poly.pdbx_seq_one_letter_code
_entity_poly.pdbx_strand_id
1 'polypeptide(L)'
;MKKILLLSVCVALLSSCGNMGKNDAMKSQNDSLSQVLAQRDAELNGIMEAFNEIQDGFRMINEAESRVDLETGAVEGRSNVQQIKDDIVFIMEKLDANRKRIAELEEQLKNSRYASSQLKTTIANLNKELLAKTQQIETLQAELASKNIRIAELDDAIVGLTQHVND
;
A
#
# COMPACT_ATOMS: atom_id res chain seq x y z
N MET A 1 -37.30 -27.13 -64.12
CA MET A 1 -37.04 -25.75 -63.65
C MET A 1 -37.43 -25.48 -62.22
N LYS A 2 -38.57 -25.96 -61.71
CA LYS A 2 -38.98 -25.72 -60.30
C LYS A 2 -38.07 -26.37 -59.24
N LYS A 3 -37.42 -27.50 -59.53
CA LYS A 3 -36.52 -28.20 -58.59
C LYS A 3 -35.13 -27.52 -58.44
N ILE A 4 -34.67 -26.84 -59.46
CA ILE A 4 -33.40 -26.09 -59.46
C ILE A 4 -33.54 -24.79 -58.70
N LEU A 5 -34.71 -24.16 -58.73
CA LEU A 5 -34.99 -22.91 -57.99
C LEU A 5 -35.08 -23.15 -56.48
N LEU A 6 -35.57 -24.31 -56.03
CA LEU A 6 -35.61 -24.71 -54.63
C LEU A 6 -34.21 -24.98 -54.06
N LEU A 7 -33.30 -25.56 -54.83
CA LEU A 7 -31.92 -25.81 -54.39
C LEU A 7 -31.12 -24.52 -54.24
N SER A 8 -31.36 -23.54 -55.12
CA SER A 8 -30.70 -22.22 -55.06
C SER A 8 -31.08 -21.42 -53.81
N VAL A 9 -32.33 -21.51 -53.34
CA VAL A 9 -32.78 -20.82 -52.14
C VAL A 9 -32.20 -21.42 -50.87
N CYS A 10 -32.01 -22.75 -50.80
CA CYS A 10 -31.40 -23.41 -49.62
C CYS A 10 -29.91 -23.06 -49.47
N VAL A 11 -29.14 -22.87 -50.52
CA VAL A 11 -27.73 -22.51 -50.45
C VAL A 11 -27.54 -21.07 -49.97
N ALA A 12 -28.45 -20.15 -50.31
CA ALA A 12 -28.41 -18.76 -49.86
C ALA A 12 -28.69 -18.59 -48.35
N LEU A 13 -29.48 -19.49 -47.77
CA LEU A 13 -29.81 -19.46 -46.33
C LEU A 13 -28.70 -20.03 -45.45
N LEU A 14 -27.81 -20.86 -45.95
CA LEU A 14 -26.71 -21.47 -45.16
C LEU A 14 -25.48 -20.56 -45.09
N SER A 15 -25.33 -19.58 -45.97
CA SER A 15 -24.20 -18.64 -45.95
C SER A 15 -24.42 -17.44 -45.04
N SER A 16 -25.64 -17.20 -44.54
CA SER A 16 -25.96 -16.04 -43.71
C SER A 16 -25.74 -16.24 -42.19
N CYS A 17 -25.65 -17.47 -41.71
CA CYS A 17 -25.58 -17.76 -40.26
C CYS A 17 -24.16 -17.94 -39.70
N GLY A 18 -23.13 -18.00 -40.52
CA GLY A 18 -21.77 -18.40 -40.08
C GLY A 18 -20.87 -17.27 -39.57
N ASN A 19 -21.15 -16.02 -39.92
CA ASN A 19 -20.18 -14.94 -39.76
C ASN A 19 -20.61 -13.89 -38.68
N MET A 20 -21.90 -13.80 -38.39
CA MET A 20 -22.43 -12.81 -37.43
C MET A 20 -22.14 -13.22 -35.98
N GLY A 21 -22.30 -14.49 -35.64
CA GLY A 21 -22.05 -14.99 -34.27
C GLY A 21 -20.59 -15.05 -33.85
N LYS A 22 -19.66 -15.19 -34.81
CA LYS A 22 -18.22 -15.19 -34.53
C LYS A 22 -17.70 -13.78 -34.21
N ASN A 23 -18.18 -12.77 -34.90
CA ASN A 23 -17.81 -11.38 -34.63
C ASN A 23 -18.34 -10.89 -33.30
N ASP A 24 -19.55 -11.25 -32.94
CA ASP A 24 -20.14 -10.88 -31.65
C ASP A 24 -19.43 -11.59 -30.47
N ALA A 25 -19.08 -12.86 -30.63
CA ALA A 25 -18.31 -13.60 -29.66
C ALA A 25 -16.88 -13.04 -29.48
N MET A 26 -16.20 -12.71 -30.57
CA MET A 26 -14.88 -12.07 -30.51
C MET A 26 -14.93 -10.67 -29.90
N LYS A 27 -15.96 -9.89 -30.21
CA LYS A 27 -16.17 -8.57 -29.60
C LYS A 27 -16.42 -8.68 -28.10
N SER A 28 -17.31 -9.59 -27.69
CA SER A 28 -17.58 -9.86 -26.27
C SER A 28 -16.33 -10.34 -25.50
N GLN A 29 -15.50 -11.19 -26.12
CA GLN A 29 -14.22 -11.59 -25.53
C GLN A 29 -13.25 -10.43 -25.41
N ASN A 30 -13.15 -9.56 -26.44
CA ASN A 30 -12.28 -8.40 -26.41
C ASN A 30 -12.70 -7.38 -25.35
N ASP A 31 -14.02 -7.12 -25.24
CA ASP A 31 -14.58 -6.25 -24.21
C ASP A 31 -14.32 -6.82 -22.81
N SER A 32 -14.47 -8.13 -22.61
CA SER A 32 -14.16 -8.81 -21.35
C SER A 32 -12.67 -8.71 -21.00
N LEU A 33 -11.78 -8.94 -21.95
CA LEU A 33 -10.34 -8.80 -21.75
C LEU A 33 -9.95 -7.35 -21.43
N SER A 34 -10.53 -6.38 -22.12
CA SER A 34 -10.30 -4.96 -21.85
C SER A 34 -10.74 -4.57 -20.44
N GLN A 35 -11.86 -5.11 -19.98
CA GLN A 35 -12.35 -4.87 -18.62
C GLN A 35 -11.43 -5.50 -17.57
N VAL A 36 -10.95 -6.72 -17.79
CA VAL A 36 -9.99 -7.40 -16.91
C VAL A 36 -8.66 -6.63 -16.84
N LEU A 37 -8.17 -6.12 -17.98
CA LEU A 37 -6.96 -5.31 -18.02
C LEU A 37 -7.15 -4.00 -17.25
N ALA A 38 -8.25 -3.29 -17.46
CA ALA A 38 -8.55 -2.05 -16.76
C ALA A 38 -8.65 -2.26 -15.24
N GLN A 39 -9.27 -3.37 -14.82
CA GLN A 39 -9.36 -3.72 -13.40
C GLN A 39 -7.97 -4.03 -12.81
N ARG A 40 -7.15 -4.78 -13.52
CA ARG A 40 -5.78 -5.07 -13.12
C ARG A 40 -4.94 -3.80 -12.98
N ASP A 41 -5.03 -2.91 -13.96
CA ASP A 41 -4.26 -1.67 -13.95
C ASP A 41 -4.70 -0.74 -12.80
N ALA A 42 -6.00 -0.67 -12.51
CA ALA A 42 -6.52 0.06 -11.35
C ALA A 42 -6.01 -0.52 -10.02
N GLU A 43 -6.00 -1.85 -9.88
CA GLU A 43 -5.48 -2.53 -8.70
C GLU A 43 -3.97 -2.29 -8.51
N LEU A 44 -3.18 -2.42 -9.57
CA LEU A 44 -1.74 -2.17 -9.52
C LEU A 44 -1.43 -0.70 -9.19
N ASN A 45 -2.18 0.24 -9.74
CA ASN A 45 -2.03 1.66 -9.43
C ASN A 45 -2.34 1.94 -7.95
N GLY A 46 -3.40 1.35 -7.39
CA GLY A 46 -3.71 1.47 -5.97
C GLY A 46 -2.61 0.92 -5.05
N ILE A 47 -2.00 -0.22 -5.43
CA ILE A 47 -0.86 -0.79 -4.73
C ILE A 47 0.36 0.14 -4.79
N MET A 48 0.65 0.70 -5.97
CA MET A 48 1.78 1.63 -6.14
C MET A 48 1.59 2.93 -5.37
N GLU A 49 0.36 3.46 -5.35
CA GLU A 49 0.02 4.65 -4.56
C GLU A 49 0.23 4.40 -3.06
N ALA A 50 -0.32 3.29 -2.54
CA ALA A 50 -0.12 2.88 -1.16
C ALA A 50 1.37 2.73 -0.80
N PHE A 51 2.15 2.13 -1.68
CA PHE A 51 3.59 1.99 -1.49
C PHE A 51 4.30 3.34 -1.41
N ASN A 52 3.97 4.27 -2.32
CA ASN A 52 4.56 5.61 -2.33
C ASN A 52 4.19 6.39 -1.06
N GLU A 53 2.94 6.32 -0.60
CA GLU A 53 2.50 6.95 0.65
C GLU A 53 3.29 6.44 1.87
N ILE A 54 3.52 5.12 1.95
CA ILE A 54 4.31 4.51 3.02
C ILE A 54 5.77 4.98 2.97
N GLN A 55 6.37 5.03 1.77
CA GLN A 55 7.75 5.51 1.59
C GLN A 55 7.89 7.00 1.96
N ASP A 56 6.92 7.81 1.58
CA ASP A 56 6.86 9.21 1.99
C ASP A 56 6.72 9.36 3.52
N GLY A 57 5.92 8.52 4.15
CA GLY A 57 5.81 8.43 5.60
C GLY A 57 7.16 8.13 6.26
N PHE A 58 7.91 7.13 5.79
CA PHE A 58 9.25 6.82 6.30
C PHE A 58 10.25 7.95 6.05
N ARG A 59 10.19 8.61 4.89
CA ARG A 59 11.03 9.77 4.62
C ARG A 59 10.78 10.90 5.62
N MET A 60 9.51 11.21 5.91
CA MET A 60 9.13 12.21 6.90
C MET A 60 9.59 11.85 8.31
N ILE A 61 9.53 10.57 8.67
CA ILE A 61 10.08 10.05 9.93
C ILE A 61 11.57 10.31 10.01
N ASN A 62 12.34 9.94 8.97
CA ASN A 62 13.79 10.15 8.93
C ASN A 62 14.16 11.65 9.04
N GLU A 63 13.40 12.52 8.40
CA GLU A 63 13.59 13.97 8.51
C GLU A 63 13.31 14.49 9.93
N ALA A 64 12.27 14.00 10.59
CA ALA A 64 11.95 14.36 11.97
C ALA A 64 13.00 13.80 12.96
N GLU A 65 13.43 12.54 12.80
CA GLU A 65 14.49 11.94 13.59
C GLU A 65 15.80 12.72 13.52
N SER A 66 16.16 13.23 12.33
CA SER A 66 17.37 14.05 12.15
C SER A 66 17.29 15.39 12.88
N ARG A 67 16.09 15.91 13.17
CA ARG A 67 15.90 17.12 13.97
C ARG A 67 15.99 16.85 15.48
N VAL A 68 15.68 15.62 15.89
CA VAL A 68 15.80 15.19 17.29
C VAL A 68 17.25 14.75 17.58
N ASP A 69 18.24 15.47 17.12
CA ASP A 69 19.64 15.14 17.35
C ASP A 69 20.00 15.35 18.83
N LEU A 70 20.12 14.24 19.56
CA LEU A 70 20.50 14.24 20.98
C LEU A 70 22.02 14.34 21.22
N GLU A 71 22.84 14.12 20.19
CA GLU A 71 24.29 14.12 20.32
C GLU A 71 24.84 15.53 20.53
N THR A 72 24.15 16.56 20.05
CA THR A 72 24.58 17.95 20.20
C THR A 72 24.54 18.49 21.61
N GLY A 73 24.01 17.71 22.57
CA GLY A 73 24.12 18.01 24.01
C GLY A 73 23.46 19.31 24.47
N ALA A 74 22.94 20.11 23.56
CA ALA A 74 22.42 21.43 23.82
C ALA A 74 20.91 21.43 24.01
N VAL A 75 20.40 20.62 24.95
CA VAL A 75 19.05 20.84 25.48
C VAL A 75 19.13 22.03 26.46
N GLU A 76 19.60 23.14 26.00
CA GLU A 76 19.60 24.41 26.75
C GLU A 76 18.37 25.22 26.31
N GLY A 77 17.26 25.00 27.05
CA GLY A 77 16.08 25.84 26.93
C GLY A 77 14.78 25.07 26.73
N ARG A 78 13.69 25.60 27.29
CA ARG A 78 12.33 25.04 27.19
C ARG A 78 11.85 24.91 25.74
N SER A 79 12.34 25.75 24.84
CA SER A 79 11.98 25.75 23.41
C SER A 79 12.43 24.47 22.71
N ASN A 80 13.67 24.02 22.97
CA ASN A 80 14.21 22.81 22.35
C ASN A 80 13.51 21.54 22.85
N VAL A 81 13.19 21.48 24.14
CA VAL A 81 12.44 20.35 24.72
C VAL A 81 11.05 20.23 24.10
N GLN A 82 10.34 21.33 23.89
CA GLN A 82 9.03 21.29 23.26
C GLN A 82 9.12 20.84 21.82
N GLN A 83 10.10 21.34 21.06
CA GLN A 83 10.31 20.93 19.67
C GLN A 83 10.63 19.44 19.55
N ILE A 84 11.50 18.91 20.43
CA ILE A 84 11.78 17.47 20.49
C ILE A 84 10.49 16.68 20.74
N LYS A 85 9.65 17.10 21.68
CA LYS A 85 8.36 16.45 21.94
C LYS A 85 7.46 16.46 20.74
N ASP A 86 7.33 17.59 20.08
CA ASP A 86 6.48 17.75 18.89
C ASP A 86 6.98 16.88 17.72
N ASP A 87 8.29 16.81 17.49
CA ASP A 87 8.88 15.93 16.48
C ASP A 87 8.65 14.45 16.80
N ILE A 88 8.74 14.04 18.06
CA ILE A 88 8.48 12.65 18.45
C ILE A 88 6.99 12.29 18.27
N VAL A 89 6.08 13.16 18.69
CA VAL A 89 4.64 12.95 18.46
C VAL A 89 4.36 12.83 16.96
N PHE A 90 4.95 13.69 16.14
CA PHE A 90 4.85 13.61 14.68
C PHE A 90 5.36 12.29 14.12
N ILE A 91 6.53 11.80 14.60
CA ILE A 91 7.10 10.51 14.17
C ILE A 91 6.11 9.36 14.49
N MET A 92 5.53 9.37 15.69
CA MET A 92 4.57 8.34 16.10
C MET A 92 3.31 8.35 15.26
N GLU A 93 2.76 9.52 14.96
CA GLU A 93 1.60 9.65 14.06
C GLU A 93 1.91 9.08 12.67
N LYS A 94 3.11 9.32 12.15
CA LYS A 94 3.55 8.77 10.85
C LYS A 94 3.78 7.27 10.91
N LEU A 95 4.33 6.73 11.99
CA LEU A 95 4.46 5.28 12.19
C LEU A 95 3.09 4.59 12.24
N ASP A 96 2.12 5.15 12.97
CA ASP A 96 0.77 4.61 13.03
C ASP A 96 0.05 4.68 11.67
N ALA A 97 0.22 5.77 10.93
CA ALA A 97 -0.30 5.90 9.57
C ALA A 97 0.31 4.85 8.62
N ASN A 98 1.63 4.68 8.64
CA ASN A 98 2.32 3.67 7.85
C ASN A 98 1.87 2.25 8.23
N ARG A 99 1.72 1.95 9.51
CA ARG A 99 1.21 0.66 9.98
C ARG A 99 -0.16 0.34 9.40
N LYS A 100 -1.10 1.30 9.49
CA LYS A 100 -2.45 1.14 8.94
C LYS A 100 -2.40 0.91 7.43
N ARG A 101 -1.59 1.68 6.72
CA ARG A 101 -1.47 1.57 5.26
C ARG A 101 -0.83 0.25 4.81
N ILE A 102 0.17 -0.25 5.56
CA ILE A 102 0.75 -1.57 5.32
C ILE A 102 -0.29 -2.68 5.54
N ALA A 103 -1.08 -2.62 6.61
CA ALA A 103 -2.14 -3.59 6.87
C ALA A 103 -3.23 -3.58 5.77
N GLU A 104 -3.65 -2.40 5.29
CA GLU A 104 -4.56 -2.28 4.15
C GLU A 104 -3.97 -2.90 2.88
N LEU A 105 -2.68 -2.67 2.62
CA LEU A 105 -1.97 -3.22 1.47
C LEU A 105 -1.86 -4.75 1.56
N GLU A 106 -1.62 -5.31 2.73
CA GLU A 106 -1.64 -6.75 2.98
C GLU A 106 -3.00 -7.36 2.70
N GLU A 107 -4.08 -6.72 3.15
CA GLU A 107 -5.44 -7.18 2.91
C GLU A 107 -5.80 -7.11 1.41
N GLN A 108 -5.45 -6.02 0.73
CA GLN A 108 -5.61 -5.90 -0.71
C GLN A 108 -4.87 -7.04 -1.43
N LEU A 109 -3.63 -7.35 -1.00
CA LEU A 109 -2.83 -8.40 -1.63
C LEU A 109 -3.35 -9.81 -1.37
N LYS A 110 -3.94 -10.07 -0.20
CA LYS A 110 -4.63 -11.36 0.09
C LYS A 110 -5.79 -11.60 -0.86
N ASN A 111 -6.51 -10.55 -1.22
CA ASN A 111 -7.70 -10.60 -2.05
C ASN A 111 -7.38 -10.45 -3.55
N SER A 112 -6.15 -10.07 -3.89
CA SER A 112 -5.70 -9.87 -5.27
C SER A 112 -5.44 -11.18 -5.99
N ARG A 113 -5.93 -11.27 -7.24
CA ARG A 113 -5.58 -12.35 -8.17
C ARG A 113 -4.18 -12.17 -8.78
N TYR A 114 -3.60 -10.99 -8.62
CA TYR A 114 -2.32 -10.58 -9.21
C TYR A 114 -1.20 -10.47 -8.17
N ALA A 115 -1.42 -11.02 -6.97
CA ALA A 115 -0.45 -11.05 -5.89
C ALA A 115 0.82 -11.79 -6.33
N SER A 116 1.90 -11.04 -6.56
CA SER A 116 3.20 -11.62 -6.89
C SER A 116 4.03 -11.90 -5.63
N SER A 117 4.98 -12.82 -5.73
CA SER A 117 5.95 -13.07 -4.65
C SER A 117 6.77 -11.81 -4.34
N GLN A 118 7.03 -10.98 -5.34
CA GLN A 118 7.77 -9.74 -5.18
C GLN A 118 7.00 -8.72 -4.34
N LEU A 119 5.69 -8.56 -4.56
CA LEU A 119 4.84 -7.69 -3.74
C LEU A 119 4.80 -8.15 -2.27
N LYS A 120 4.70 -9.46 -2.04
CA LYS A 120 4.77 -10.03 -0.68
C LYS A 120 6.10 -9.73 0.00
N THR A 121 7.21 -9.87 -0.74
CA THR A 121 8.54 -9.54 -0.22
C THR A 121 8.66 -8.05 0.10
N THR A 122 8.11 -7.18 -0.75
CA THR A 122 8.10 -5.74 -0.51
C THR A 122 7.36 -5.40 0.77
N ILE A 123 6.16 -5.96 0.98
CA ILE A 123 5.39 -5.75 2.23
C ILE A 123 6.16 -6.27 3.46
N ALA A 124 6.78 -7.44 3.36
CA ALA A 124 7.61 -7.95 4.45
C ALA A 124 8.80 -7.03 4.78
N ASN A 125 9.37 -6.35 3.78
CA ASN A 125 10.42 -5.36 4.01
C ASN A 125 9.87 -4.08 4.66
N LEU A 126 8.68 -3.61 4.25
CA LEU A 126 8.02 -2.46 4.89
C LEU A 126 7.71 -2.74 6.37
N ASN A 127 7.24 -3.94 6.69
CA ASN A 127 7.00 -4.35 8.09
C ASN A 127 8.31 -4.38 8.91
N LYS A 128 9.42 -4.86 8.32
CA LYS A 128 10.73 -4.82 8.99
C LYS A 128 11.20 -3.38 9.23
N GLU A 129 10.99 -2.50 8.26
CA GLU A 129 11.33 -1.09 8.39
C GLU A 129 10.50 -0.42 9.48
N LEU A 130 9.18 -0.70 9.51
CA LEU A 130 8.28 -0.22 10.55
C LEU A 130 8.74 -0.67 11.96
N LEU A 131 9.09 -1.96 12.10
CA LEU A 131 9.60 -2.50 13.36
C LEU A 131 10.90 -1.82 13.78
N ALA A 132 11.86 -1.66 12.85
CA ALA A 132 13.14 -1.01 13.12
C ALA A 132 12.94 0.45 13.59
N LYS A 133 12.03 1.19 12.94
CA LYS A 133 11.70 2.56 13.33
C LYS A 133 11.01 2.64 14.70
N THR A 134 10.12 1.70 15.00
CA THR A 134 9.48 1.62 16.33
C THR A 134 10.52 1.39 17.42
N GLN A 135 11.46 0.45 17.24
CA GLN A 135 12.55 0.20 18.19
C GLN A 135 13.47 1.41 18.35
N GLN A 136 13.70 2.17 17.29
CA GLN A 136 14.50 3.39 17.34
C GLN A 136 13.83 4.46 18.21
N ILE A 137 12.50 4.61 18.11
CA ILE A 137 11.73 5.52 18.95
C ILE A 137 11.72 5.06 20.43
N GLU A 138 11.63 3.76 20.71
CA GLU A 138 11.77 3.22 22.06
C GLU A 138 13.14 3.58 22.68
N THR A 139 14.21 3.43 21.91
CA THR A 139 15.56 3.82 22.33
C THR A 139 15.64 5.32 22.62
N LEU A 140 15.11 6.14 21.72
CA LEU A 140 15.08 7.59 21.86
C LEU A 140 14.30 8.03 23.09
N GLN A 141 13.18 7.37 23.38
CA GLN A 141 12.40 7.60 24.60
C GLN A 141 13.22 7.32 25.87
N ALA A 142 13.95 6.20 25.90
CA ALA A 142 14.81 5.85 27.03
C ALA A 142 15.93 6.89 27.24
N GLU A 143 16.52 7.38 26.17
CA GLU A 143 17.54 8.45 26.20
C GLU A 143 16.97 9.77 26.73
N LEU A 144 15.78 10.17 26.26
CA LEU A 144 15.09 11.38 26.73
C LEU A 144 14.71 11.26 28.22
N ALA A 145 14.22 10.09 28.64
CA ALA A 145 13.89 9.84 30.05
C ALA A 145 15.13 9.95 30.94
N SER A 146 16.31 9.50 30.48
CA SER A 146 17.57 9.65 31.20
C SER A 146 17.99 11.12 31.39
N LYS A 147 17.54 12.00 30.50
CA LYS A 147 17.75 13.46 30.53
C LYS A 147 16.60 14.21 31.27
N ASN A 148 15.75 13.50 32.01
CA ASN A 148 14.54 14.03 32.68
C ASN A 148 13.50 14.68 31.76
N ILE A 149 13.49 14.29 30.45
CA ILE A 149 12.48 14.69 29.50
C ILE A 149 11.48 13.56 29.40
N ARG A 150 10.28 13.74 29.92
CA ARG A 150 9.22 12.72 29.88
C ARG A 150 8.15 13.09 28.87
N ILE A 151 7.82 12.16 27.99
CA ILE A 151 6.77 12.30 27.00
C ILE A 151 5.70 11.26 27.36
N ALA A 152 4.63 11.71 28.02
CA ALA A 152 3.62 10.80 28.58
C ALA A 152 2.81 10.07 27.50
N GLU A 153 2.63 10.68 26.34
CA GLU A 153 1.88 10.14 25.22
C GLU A 153 2.60 8.99 24.50
N LEU A 154 3.89 8.81 24.77
CA LEU A 154 4.71 7.80 24.11
C LEU A 154 4.44 6.38 24.62
N ASP A 155 4.18 6.22 25.90
CA ASP A 155 4.04 4.91 26.52
C ASP A 155 2.86 4.12 25.91
N ASP A 156 1.71 4.75 25.70
CA ASP A 156 0.51 4.11 25.18
C ASP A 156 0.64 3.78 23.67
N ALA A 157 1.29 4.62 22.92
CA ALA A 157 1.41 4.45 21.47
C ALA A 157 2.46 3.39 21.08
N ILE A 158 3.56 3.27 21.83
CA ILE A 158 4.56 2.21 21.64
C ILE A 158 3.93 0.85 21.90
N VAL A 159 3.13 0.70 22.97
CA VAL A 159 2.42 -0.55 23.24
C VAL A 159 1.52 -0.93 22.06
N GLY A 160 0.77 0.02 21.51
CA GLY A 160 -0.09 -0.22 20.34
C GLY A 160 0.67 -0.61 19.07
N LEU A 161 1.85 -0.04 18.83
CA LEU A 161 2.69 -0.33 17.68
C LEU A 161 3.34 -1.72 17.78
N THR A 162 3.80 -2.10 18.96
CA THR A 162 4.52 -3.36 19.18
C THR A 162 3.60 -4.57 19.17
N GLN A 163 2.36 -4.44 19.68
CA GLN A 163 1.40 -5.55 19.71
C GLN A 163 0.99 -6.02 18.30
N HIS A 164 0.90 -5.14 17.33
CA HIS A 164 0.47 -5.48 15.97
C HIS A 164 1.58 -6.00 15.04
N VAL A 165 2.83 -5.89 15.44
CA VAL A 165 3.95 -6.43 14.63
C VAL A 165 4.24 -7.89 15.01
N ASN A 166 3.75 -8.35 16.17
CA ASN A 166 3.97 -9.73 16.65
C ASN A 166 2.79 -10.68 16.38
N ASP A 167 1.67 -10.21 15.82
CA ASP A 167 0.53 -11.01 15.36
C ASP A 167 0.60 -11.25 13.84
#